data_d30a3f1828e777a41fed262434d031d2
#
_entry.id   d30a3f1828e777a41fed262434d031d2
#
_cell.length_a   1.000
_cell.length_b   1.000
_cell.length_c   1.000
_cell.angle_alpha   90.00
_cell.angle_beta   90.00
_cell.angle_gamma   90.00
#
_symmetry.space_group_name_H-M   'P 1'
#
loop_
_entity.id
_entity.type
_entity.pdbx_description
1 polymer ?
#
loop_
_entity_poly.entity_id
_entity_poly.type
_entity_poly.pdbx_seq_one_letter_code
_entity_poly.pdbx_strand_id
1 'polypeptide(L)'
;ISTTALTHGNSQKKDKDNKKSISEKTKEEVKNIQDYYIRDSEIAWLQDKWIYDILQPLIREANDKAGWHYDLETAEQIQFTVYKPGGLYGWHSDGQQDIANAYRRYFEGISIEKKINGELPPKFVKQNHLIGQVRKISMTCNLSLPNEYTGGNLKFDFGPHHMGERYHEVKEIRPQGSVVVFPSWLPHCVTPIETGVRYSLVLWSLGRPLR
;
A
#
# COMPACT_ATOMS: atom_id res chain seq x y z
N ILE A 1 4.22 7.30 -17.39
CA ILE A 1 3.08 6.44 -17.84
C ILE A 1 2.27 6.15 -16.60
N SER A 2 1.08 6.77 -16.51
CA SER A 2 0.14 6.52 -15.42
C SER A 2 -0.58 5.20 -15.65
N THR A 3 -0.58 4.32 -14.67
CA THR A 3 -1.39 3.10 -14.66
C THR A 3 -2.41 3.19 -13.53
N THR A 4 -3.65 2.79 -13.82
CA THR A 4 -4.70 2.75 -12.80
C THR A 4 -4.50 1.52 -11.93
N ALA A 5 -4.26 1.71 -10.64
CA ALA A 5 -4.21 0.61 -9.68
C ALA A 5 -5.63 0.36 -9.17
N LEU A 6 -6.36 -0.45 -9.93
CA LEU A 6 -7.60 -1.07 -9.48
C LEU A 6 -7.27 -2.48 -9.02
N THR A 7 -7.08 -2.66 -7.73
CA THR A 7 -7.06 -3.99 -7.17
C THR A 7 -8.49 -4.43 -6.90
N HIS A 8 -9.08 -5.04 -7.91
CA HIS A 8 -10.37 -5.75 -7.95
C HIS A 8 -11.63 -4.93 -7.65
N GLY A 9 -12.46 -4.86 -8.69
CA GLY A 9 -13.83 -4.43 -8.59
C GLY A 9 -14.38 -3.84 -9.87
N ASN A 10 -14.01 -4.35 -11.01
CA ASN A 10 -14.75 -4.00 -12.22
C ASN A 10 -15.51 -5.21 -12.74
N SER A 11 -16.77 -5.30 -12.36
CA SER A 11 -17.71 -6.06 -13.14
C SER A 11 -19.02 -5.28 -13.23
N GLN A 12 -19.14 -4.49 -14.29
CA GLN A 12 -20.46 -4.29 -14.87
C GLN A 12 -20.95 -5.67 -15.34
N LYS A 13 -21.66 -6.37 -14.50
CA LYS A 13 -22.45 -7.52 -14.93
C LYS A 13 -23.85 -7.04 -15.29
N LYS A 14 -24.12 -7.18 -16.59
CA LYS A 14 -25.50 -7.20 -17.12
C LYS A 14 -26.31 -8.26 -16.37
N ASP A 15 -27.50 -7.86 -15.94
CA ASP A 15 -28.52 -8.75 -15.43
C ASP A 15 -28.69 -9.98 -16.31
N LYS A 16 -28.50 -11.14 -15.72
CA LYS A 16 -29.14 -12.38 -16.14
C LYS A 16 -29.66 -13.07 -14.89
N ASP A 17 -30.97 -13.19 -14.87
CA ASP A 17 -31.74 -13.94 -13.88
C ASP A 17 -31.12 -15.30 -13.59
N ASN A 18 -30.74 -15.53 -12.34
CA ASN A 18 -30.60 -16.85 -11.78
C ASN A 18 -30.85 -16.77 -10.27
N LYS A 19 -31.86 -17.55 -9.81
CA LYS A 19 -32.26 -17.66 -8.41
C LYS A 19 -31.11 -18.28 -7.57
N LYS A 20 -30.16 -17.49 -7.13
CA LYS A 20 -29.26 -17.86 -6.04
C LYS A 20 -29.98 -17.68 -4.71
N SER A 21 -29.71 -18.54 -3.72
CA SER A 21 -30.29 -18.43 -2.39
C SER A 21 -29.90 -17.10 -1.74
N ILE A 22 -30.75 -16.55 -0.86
CA ILE A 22 -30.49 -15.29 -0.15
C ILE A 22 -29.13 -15.32 0.58
N SER A 23 -28.74 -16.49 1.13
CA SER A 23 -27.47 -16.65 1.85
C SER A 23 -26.24 -16.58 0.93
N GLU A 24 -26.36 -17.03 -0.33
CA GLU A 24 -25.27 -16.96 -1.32
C GLU A 24 -25.15 -15.56 -1.91
N LYS A 25 -26.29 -14.90 -2.16
CA LYS A 25 -26.31 -13.49 -2.59
C LYS A 25 -25.65 -12.58 -1.55
N THR A 26 -25.99 -12.74 -0.27
CA THR A 26 -25.40 -11.95 0.81
C THR A 26 -23.90 -12.16 0.94
N LYS A 27 -23.40 -13.39 0.78
CA LYS A 27 -21.97 -13.70 0.80
C LYS A 27 -21.23 -13.12 -0.42
N GLU A 28 -21.83 -13.17 -1.59
CA GLU A 28 -21.26 -12.61 -2.82
C GLU A 28 -21.28 -11.07 -2.79
N GLU A 29 -22.34 -10.46 -2.25
CA GLU A 29 -22.43 -9.01 -2.01
C GLU A 29 -21.42 -8.53 -0.98
N VAL A 30 -21.27 -9.22 0.14
CA VAL A 30 -20.26 -8.90 1.17
C VAL A 30 -18.85 -9.06 0.62
N LYS A 31 -18.58 -10.11 -0.14
CA LYS A 31 -17.28 -10.30 -0.80
C LYS A 31 -17.01 -9.20 -1.83
N ASN A 32 -18.01 -8.87 -2.65
CA ASN A 32 -17.88 -7.79 -3.64
C ASN A 32 -17.70 -6.41 -2.97
N ILE A 33 -18.35 -6.17 -1.82
CA ILE A 33 -18.15 -4.97 -1.02
C ILE A 33 -16.74 -4.94 -0.44
N GLN A 34 -16.23 -6.05 0.10
CA GLN A 34 -14.84 -6.12 0.59
C GLN A 34 -13.81 -5.91 -0.52
N ASP A 35 -14.01 -6.52 -1.69
CA ASP A 35 -13.10 -6.37 -2.83
C ASP A 35 -13.14 -4.95 -3.43
N TYR A 36 -14.29 -4.27 -3.40
CA TYR A 36 -14.46 -2.90 -3.91
C TYR A 36 -13.73 -1.85 -3.06
N TYR A 37 -13.53 -2.11 -1.76
CA TYR A 37 -12.92 -1.17 -0.82
C TYR A 37 -11.43 -1.38 -0.58
N ILE A 38 -10.75 -2.27 -1.33
CA ILE A 38 -9.32 -2.50 -1.08
C ILE A 38 -8.50 -1.29 -1.52
N ARG A 39 -8.68 -0.81 -2.75
CA ARG A 39 -7.93 0.35 -3.25
C ARG A 39 -8.60 0.95 -4.48
N ASP A 40 -8.76 2.28 -4.48
CA ASP A 40 -9.14 3.08 -5.65
C ASP A 40 -8.19 4.28 -5.75
N SER A 41 -7.21 4.19 -6.64
CA SER A 41 -6.21 5.24 -6.91
C SER A 41 -5.51 5.01 -8.24
N GLU A 42 -4.99 6.08 -8.83
CA GLU A 42 -4.07 6.00 -9.96
C GLU A 42 -2.62 6.00 -9.45
N ILE A 43 -1.75 5.22 -10.10
CA ILE A 43 -0.34 5.17 -9.71
C ILE A 43 0.60 5.33 -10.90
N ALA A 44 1.79 5.86 -10.61
CA ALA A 44 2.95 5.82 -11.47
C ALA A 44 4.20 5.41 -10.68
N TRP A 45 5.13 4.73 -11.32
CA TRP A 45 6.37 4.29 -10.71
C TRP A 45 7.52 5.19 -11.14
N LEU A 46 8.27 5.72 -10.16
CA LEU A 46 9.38 6.64 -10.36
C LEU A 46 10.69 5.98 -9.92
N GLN A 47 11.78 6.35 -10.61
CA GLN A 47 13.14 5.86 -10.32
C GLN A 47 14.14 7.00 -10.26
N ASP A 48 13.68 8.24 -10.16
CA ASP A 48 14.50 9.43 -10.17
C ASP A 48 15.38 9.50 -8.93
N LYS A 49 16.69 9.43 -9.13
CA LYS A 49 17.67 9.37 -8.04
C LYS A 49 17.52 10.52 -7.04
N TRP A 50 17.24 11.72 -7.50
CA TRP A 50 17.13 12.90 -6.64
C TRP A 50 16.01 12.78 -5.59
N ILE A 51 14.91 12.05 -5.90
CA ILE A 51 13.83 11.80 -4.95
C ILE A 51 14.34 10.87 -3.83
N TYR A 52 15.07 9.81 -4.18
CA TYR A 52 15.68 8.92 -3.17
C TYR A 52 16.69 9.68 -2.30
N ASP A 53 17.47 10.58 -2.89
CA ASP A 53 18.48 11.37 -2.17
C ASP A 53 17.83 12.27 -1.09
N ILE A 54 16.59 12.71 -1.31
CA ILE A 54 15.80 13.47 -0.34
C ILE A 54 15.15 12.55 0.72
N LEU A 55 14.54 11.46 0.28
CA LEU A 55 13.64 10.67 1.14
C LEU A 55 14.37 9.61 1.96
N GLN A 56 15.42 8.97 1.45
CA GLN A 56 16.14 7.92 2.19
C GLN A 56 16.80 8.39 3.48
N PRO A 57 17.40 9.60 3.58
CA PRO A 57 17.90 10.09 4.84
C PRO A 57 16.85 10.17 5.93
N LEU A 58 15.61 10.58 5.59
CA LEU A 58 14.49 10.68 6.52
C LEU A 58 14.08 9.29 7.05
N ILE A 59 14.11 8.28 6.19
CA ILE A 59 13.81 6.90 6.58
C ILE A 59 14.86 6.37 7.56
N ARG A 60 16.15 6.62 7.28
CA ARG A 60 17.25 6.18 8.17
C ARG A 60 17.17 6.89 9.52
N GLU A 61 16.94 8.19 9.51
CA GLU A 61 16.77 8.97 10.74
C GLU A 61 15.59 8.45 11.57
N ALA A 62 14.44 8.15 10.94
CA ALA A 62 13.28 7.59 11.62
C ALA A 62 13.56 6.19 12.18
N ASN A 63 14.28 5.33 11.42
CA ASN A 63 14.69 4.00 11.85
C ASN A 63 15.52 4.04 13.14
N ASP A 64 16.46 4.98 13.21
CA ASP A 64 17.32 5.17 14.38
C ASP A 64 16.56 5.80 15.55
N LYS A 65 15.86 6.91 15.33
CA LYS A 65 15.17 7.66 16.38
C LYS A 65 14.00 6.90 17.01
N ALA A 66 13.31 6.06 16.22
CA ALA A 66 12.24 5.21 16.74
C ALA A 66 12.76 3.92 17.39
N GLY A 67 14.08 3.67 17.38
CA GLY A 67 14.68 2.48 17.97
C GLY A 67 14.34 1.18 17.22
N TRP A 68 13.93 1.24 15.97
CA TRP A 68 13.64 0.02 15.20
C TRP A 68 14.90 -0.70 14.77
N HIS A 69 15.94 0.04 14.38
CA HIS A 69 17.27 -0.46 13.99
C HIS A 69 17.19 -1.60 12.94
N TYR A 70 16.26 -1.49 11.98
CA TYR A 70 16.19 -2.46 10.89
C TYR A 70 17.39 -2.33 9.97
N ASP A 71 17.95 -3.47 9.57
CA ASP A 71 18.91 -3.54 8.48
C ASP A 71 18.20 -3.27 7.15
N LEU A 72 18.50 -2.13 6.54
CA LEU A 72 17.92 -1.69 5.27
C LEU A 72 18.97 -1.85 4.16
N GLU A 73 18.69 -2.72 3.19
CA GLU A 73 19.62 -3.05 2.11
C GLU A 73 19.29 -2.34 0.79
N THR A 74 17.99 -2.17 0.49
CA THR A 74 17.54 -1.58 -0.76
C THR A 74 16.16 -0.91 -0.60
N ALA A 75 15.67 -0.32 -1.69
CA ALA A 75 14.34 0.25 -1.77
C ALA A 75 13.66 -0.16 -3.06
N GLU A 76 12.32 -0.18 -3.05
CA GLU A 76 11.52 -0.35 -4.25
C GLU A 76 11.47 0.94 -5.08
N GLN A 77 10.85 0.86 -6.26
CA GLN A 77 10.49 2.05 -7.01
C GLN A 77 9.52 2.91 -6.20
N ILE A 78 9.67 4.22 -6.30
CA ILE A 78 8.79 5.16 -5.63
C ILE A 78 7.42 5.13 -6.33
N GLN A 79 6.36 4.92 -5.55
CA GLN A 79 5.00 4.98 -6.05
C GLN A 79 4.47 6.41 -5.92
N PHE A 80 4.24 7.08 -7.04
CA PHE A 80 3.42 8.29 -7.08
C PHE A 80 1.96 7.88 -7.15
N THR A 81 1.13 8.42 -6.27
CA THR A 81 -0.28 8.04 -6.13
C THR A 81 -1.18 9.25 -6.25
N VAL A 82 -2.27 9.10 -7.01
CA VAL A 82 -3.33 10.08 -7.17
C VAL A 82 -4.63 9.51 -6.64
N TYR A 83 -5.21 10.17 -5.65
CA TYR A 83 -6.53 9.86 -5.14
C TYR A 83 -7.51 10.95 -5.57
N LYS A 84 -8.53 10.57 -6.35
CA LYS A 84 -9.65 11.41 -6.77
C LYS A 84 -10.81 11.30 -5.78
N PRO A 85 -11.86 12.13 -5.87
CA PRO A 85 -13.06 11.97 -5.03
C PRO A 85 -13.60 10.53 -5.05
N GLY A 86 -13.85 9.97 -3.87
CA GLY A 86 -14.17 8.55 -3.66
C GLY A 86 -12.96 7.63 -3.52
N GLY A 87 -11.80 8.03 -4.03
CA GLY A 87 -10.57 7.24 -3.97
C GLY A 87 -10.12 6.98 -2.54
N LEU A 88 -9.68 5.76 -2.27
CA LEU A 88 -9.32 5.27 -0.95
C LEU A 88 -8.26 4.17 -1.01
N TYR A 89 -7.72 3.81 0.15
CA TYR A 89 -7.00 2.55 0.34
C TYR A 89 -7.41 1.92 1.67
N GLY A 90 -8.12 0.80 1.61
CA GLY A 90 -8.63 0.09 2.77
C GLY A 90 -7.55 -0.40 3.71
N TRP A 91 -7.95 -0.96 4.86
CA TRP A 91 -7.02 -1.49 5.85
C TRP A 91 -6.13 -2.60 5.27
N HIS A 92 -4.82 -2.39 5.34
CA HIS A 92 -3.80 -3.32 4.88
C HIS A 92 -2.49 -3.12 5.63
N SER A 93 -1.58 -4.07 5.50
CA SER A 93 -0.17 -3.92 5.84
C SER A 93 0.65 -4.01 4.55
N ASP A 94 1.68 -3.20 4.42
CA ASP A 94 2.54 -3.19 3.23
C ASP A 94 3.42 -4.44 3.13
N GLY A 95 3.75 -5.04 4.26
CA GLY A 95 4.58 -6.24 4.30
C GLY A 95 4.61 -6.90 5.67
N GLN A 96 4.89 -8.19 5.67
CA GLN A 96 5.25 -8.96 6.86
C GLN A 96 6.75 -9.23 6.83
N GLN A 97 7.39 -9.32 8.00
CA GLN A 97 8.85 -9.38 8.10
C GLN A 97 9.41 -10.81 8.13
N ASP A 98 8.59 -11.82 7.92
CA ASP A 98 8.98 -13.22 7.88
C ASP A 98 9.42 -13.68 6.48
N ILE A 99 10.11 -14.83 6.43
CA ILE A 99 10.65 -15.40 5.19
C ILE A 99 9.55 -15.83 4.20
N ALA A 100 8.35 -16.15 4.67
CA ALA A 100 7.24 -16.51 3.80
C ALA A 100 6.75 -15.33 2.96
N ASN A 101 7.03 -14.12 3.43
CA ASN A 101 6.71 -12.87 2.77
C ASN A 101 7.84 -12.29 1.93
N ALA A 102 9.01 -12.93 1.88
CA ALA A 102 10.13 -12.48 1.06
C ALA A 102 9.83 -12.57 -0.44
N TYR A 103 10.36 -11.62 -1.19
CA TYR A 103 10.26 -11.62 -2.64
C TYR A 103 10.94 -12.84 -3.25
N ARG A 104 10.30 -13.44 -4.26
CA ARG A 104 10.73 -14.66 -4.94
C ARG A 104 10.92 -14.40 -6.43
N ARG A 105 11.81 -15.15 -7.05
CA ARG A 105 11.96 -15.13 -8.50
C ARG A 105 10.77 -15.82 -9.16
N TYR A 106 10.21 -15.18 -10.17
CA TYR A 106 9.22 -15.80 -11.05
C TYR A 106 9.92 -16.54 -12.19
N PHE A 107 9.57 -17.80 -12.38
CA PHE A 107 9.99 -18.64 -13.52
C PHE A 107 8.76 -18.98 -14.34
N GLU A 108 8.70 -18.50 -15.57
CA GLU A 108 7.59 -18.78 -16.47
C GLU A 108 7.52 -20.29 -16.78
N GLY A 109 6.33 -20.90 -16.64
CA GLY A 109 6.11 -22.33 -16.83
C GLY A 109 6.54 -23.24 -15.67
N ILE A 110 7.24 -22.71 -14.64
CA ILE A 110 7.71 -23.49 -13.48
C ILE A 110 7.03 -23.03 -12.20
N SER A 111 6.85 -21.70 -12.03
CA SER A 111 6.18 -21.18 -10.85
C SER A 111 4.73 -21.63 -10.79
N ILE A 112 4.31 -22.12 -9.63
CA ILE A 112 2.96 -22.67 -9.40
C ILE A 112 1.90 -21.58 -9.61
N GLU A 113 2.18 -20.36 -9.16
CA GLU A 113 1.31 -19.22 -9.34
C GLU A 113 1.40 -18.72 -10.78
N LYS A 114 0.24 -18.63 -11.42
CA LYS A 114 0.10 -18.08 -12.77
C LYS A 114 -0.01 -16.56 -12.72
N LYS A 115 0.44 -15.89 -13.78
CA LYS A 115 0.18 -14.46 -13.96
C LYS A 115 -1.33 -14.19 -13.94
N ILE A 116 -1.73 -13.16 -13.21
CA ILE A 116 -3.12 -12.68 -13.18
C ILE A 116 -3.19 -11.45 -14.09
N ASN A 117 -4.03 -11.51 -15.14
CA ASN A 117 -4.15 -10.42 -16.13
C ASN A 117 -2.80 -9.98 -16.74
N GLY A 118 -1.85 -10.90 -16.89
CA GLY A 118 -0.51 -10.60 -17.43
C GLY A 118 0.48 -10.04 -16.39
N GLU A 119 0.05 -9.75 -15.18
CA GLU A 119 0.90 -9.28 -14.08
C GLU A 119 1.45 -10.44 -13.26
N LEU A 120 2.62 -10.24 -12.66
CA LEU A 120 3.20 -11.22 -11.75
C LEU A 120 2.36 -11.30 -10.48
N PRO A 121 2.20 -12.52 -9.91
CA PRO A 121 1.60 -12.66 -8.59
C PRO A 121 2.35 -11.83 -7.55
N PRO A 122 1.67 -11.33 -6.51
CA PRO A 122 2.33 -10.63 -5.41
C PRO A 122 3.54 -11.40 -4.89
N LYS A 123 4.62 -10.70 -4.53
CA LYS A 123 5.91 -11.26 -4.07
C LYS A 123 6.76 -11.95 -5.14
N PHE A 124 6.30 -12.06 -6.37
CA PHE A 124 7.16 -12.50 -7.47
C PHE A 124 7.71 -11.30 -8.23
N VAL A 125 9.03 -11.24 -8.34
CA VAL A 125 9.74 -10.11 -8.95
C VAL A 125 10.74 -10.59 -9.98
N LYS A 126 11.04 -9.72 -10.94
CA LYS A 126 12.10 -9.93 -11.93
C LYS A 126 13.43 -9.35 -11.46
N GLN A 127 13.39 -8.35 -10.60
CA GLN A 127 14.58 -7.64 -10.10
C GLN A 127 15.34 -8.50 -9.12
N ASN A 128 16.57 -8.91 -9.49
CA ASN A 128 17.38 -9.82 -8.69
C ASN A 128 17.71 -9.28 -7.29
N HIS A 129 17.88 -7.95 -7.16
CA HIS A 129 18.23 -7.32 -5.89
C HIS A 129 17.10 -7.31 -4.85
N LEU A 130 15.85 -7.57 -5.28
CA LEU A 130 14.72 -7.69 -4.36
C LEU A 130 14.51 -9.12 -3.83
N ILE A 131 15.09 -10.13 -4.50
CA ILE A 131 14.86 -11.52 -4.13
C ILE A 131 15.39 -11.81 -2.73
N GLY A 132 14.56 -12.47 -1.92
CA GLY A 132 14.89 -12.80 -0.52
C GLY A 132 14.68 -11.65 0.46
N GLN A 133 14.24 -10.49 0.00
CA GLN A 133 13.98 -9.32 0.84
C GLN A 133 12.50 -9.15 1.18
N VAL A 134 12.23 -8.47 2.27
CA VAL A 134 10.90 -8.07 2.73
C VAL A 134 10.86 -6.56 2.96
N ARG A 135 9.69 -5.96 2.83
CA ARG A 135 9.49 -4.56 3.22
C ARG A 135 9.64 -4.41 4.73
N LYS A 136 10.53 -3.55 5.16
CA LYS A 136 10.81 -3.24 6.58
C LYS A 136 10.13 -1.96 7.01
N ILE A 137 10.33 -0.92 6.24
CA ILE A 137 9.84 0.43 6.52
C ILE A 137 9.05 0.92 5.31
N SER A 138 7.89 1.46 5.60
CA SER A 138 7.05 2.21 4.68
C SER A 138 7.16 3.69 4.98
N MET A 139 7.14 4.50 3.94
CA MET A 139 7.10 5.94 4.05
C MET A 139 6.04 6.48 3.10
N THR A 140 5.28 7.46 3.56
CA THR A 140 4.39 8.25 2.70
C THR A 140 4.70 9.73 2.85
N CYS A 141 4.72 10.44 1.71
CA CYS A 141 4.90 11.89 1.65
C CYS A 141 3.66 12.53 1.01
N ASN A 142 3.07 13.51 1.68
CA ASN A 142 1.95 14.26 1.13
C ASN A 142 2.45 15.37 0.19
N LEU A 143 1.94 15.41 -1.04
CA LEU A 143 2.33 16.41 -2.04
C LEU A 143 1.27 17.50 -2.27
N SER A 144 0.06 17.32 -1.72
CA SER A 144 -1.03 18.28 -1.87
C SER A 144 -1.04 19.31 -0.73
N LEU A 145 -1.51 20.52 -1.04
CA LEU A 145 -1.80 21.51 -0.02
C LEU A 145 -3.02 21.08 0.82
N PRO A 146 -3.10 21.45 2.11
CA PRO A 146 -4.20 21.06 3.00
C PRO A 146 -5.59 21.48 2.53
N ASN A 147 -5.68 22.55 1.75
CA ASN A 147 -6.93 23.12 1.23
C ASN A 147 -7.32 22.58 -0.16
N GLU A 148 -6.49 21.73 -0.79
CA GLU A 148 -6.77 21.17 -2.11
C GLU A 148 -7.68 19.93 -2.05
N TYR A 149 -7.86 19.32 -0.85
CA TYR A 149 -8.69 18.14 -0.68
C TYR A 149 -9.25 18.00 0.73
N THR A 150 -10.35 17.27 0.86
CA THR A 150 -10.91 16.82 2.15
C THR A 150 -11.03 15.31 2.19
N GLY A 151 -11.13 14.73 3.39
CA GLY A 151 -10.99 13.28 3.54
C GLY A 151 -9.54 12.81 3.31
N GLY A 152 -9.33 11.61 2.83
CA GLY A 152 -8.01 11.06 2.51
C GLY A 152 -7.08 10.96 3.72
N ASN A 153 -7.62 10.74 4.91
CA ASN A 153 -6.86 10.69 6.14
C ASN A 153 -6.10 9.38 6.26
N LEU A 154 -4.82 9.47 6.58
CA LEU A 154 -4.01 8.31 6.96
C LEU A 154 -4.38 7.88 8.38
N LYS A 155 -4.70 6.60 8.57
CA LYS A 155 -4.99 6.02 9.88
C LYS A 155 -4.17 4.77 10.12
N PHE A 156 -3.76 4.55 11.38
CA PHE A 156 -3.11 3.34 11.85
C PHE A 156 -4.02 2.54 12.78
N ASP A 157 -3.87 1.21 12.77
CA ASP A 157 -4.46 0.29 13.75
C ASP A 157 -3.33 -0.30 14.60
N PHE A 158 -3.25 0.12 15.86
CA PHE A 158 -2.25 -0.39 16.81
C PHE A 158 -2.68 -1.71 17.49
N GLY A 159 -3.82 -2.25 17.09
CA GLY A 159 -4.35 -3.52 17.60
C GLY A 159 -5.13 -3.39 18.90
N PRO A 160 -5.83 -4.47 19.29
CA PRO A 160 -6.77 -4.46 20.43
C PRO A 160 -6.09 -4.39 21.80
N HIS A 161 -4.79 -4.66 21.87
CA HIS A 161 -4.02 -4.65 23.13
C HIS A 161 -3.22 -3.37 23.35
N HIS A 162 -3.36 -2.37 22.46
CA HIS A 162 -2.72 -1.08 22.64
C HIS A 162 -3.33 -0.36 23.85
N MET A 163 -2.49 0.22 24.72
CA MET A 163 -2.95 0.88 25.95
C MET A 163 -3.61 2.27 25.70
N GLY A 164 -3.54 2.78 24.48
CA GLY A 164 -4.21 3.99 24.03
C GLY A 164 -5.38 3.70 23.08
N GLU A 165 -5.74 4.69 22.27
CA GLU A 165 -6.72 4.49 21.22
C GLU A 165 -6.17 3.52 20.16
N ARG A 166 -6.96 2.49 19.84
CA ARG A 166 -6.60 1.49 18.84
C ARG A 166 -6.34 2.12 17.47
N TYR A 167 -7.21 3.03 17.06
CA TYR A 167 -7.13 3.69 15.77
C TYR A 167 -6.59 5.10 15.93
N HIS A 168 -5.51 5.41 15.23
CA HIS A 168 -4.89 6.72 15.27
C HIS A 168 -4.95 7.40 13.90
N GLU A 169 -5.51 8.60 13.84
CA GLU A 169 -5.48 9.42 12.64
C GLU A 169 -4.25 10.34 12.66
N VAL A 170 -3.43 10.25 11.61
CA VAL A 170 -2.18 11.00 11.49
C VAL A 170 -2.47 12.36 10.87
N LYS A 171 -2.80 13.33 11.70
CA LYS A 171 -3.08 14.72 11.25
C LYS A 171 -1.83 15.43 10.76
N GLU A 172 -0.68 15.04 11.26
CA GLU A 172 0.64 15.60 10.95
C GLU A 172 1.04 15.42 9.48
N ILE A 173 0.41 14.49 8.76
CA ILE A 173 0.67 14.30 7.31
C ILE A 173 0.02 15.37 6.43
N ARG A 174 -0.94 16.14 6.95
CA ARG A 174 -1.74 17.10 6.15
C ARG A 174 -0.93 18.22 5.49
N PRO A 175 0.06 18.88 6.12
CA PRO A 175 0.86 19.89 5.43
C PRO A 175 1.58 19.30 4.22
N GLN A 176 1.69 20.09 3.14
CA GLN A 176 2.45 19.69 1.94
C GLN A 176 3.92 19.44 2.29
N GLY A 177 4.48 18.37 1.75
CA GLY A 177 5.85 17.94 2.01
C GLY A 177 6.04 17.16 3.32
N SER A 178 4.97 17.00 4.14
CA SER A 178 5.06 16.17 5.34
C SER A 178 5.29 14.71 4.99
N VAL A 179 6.13 14.06 5.81
CA VAL A 179 6.51 12.66 5.66
C VAL A 179 6.13 11.89 6.93
N VAL A 180 5.53 10.73 6.74
CA VAL A 180 5.28 9.76 7.81
C VAL A 180 6.02 8.48 7.48
N VAL A 181 6.80 7.98 8.43
CA VAL A 181 7.61 6.76 8.34
C VAL A 181 7.11 5.78 9.39
N PHE A 182 6.90 4.53 9.00
CA PHE A 182 6.35 3.51 9.88
C PHE A 182 6.79 2.10 9.48
N PRO A 183 6.78 1.12 10.40
CA PRO A 183 7.07 -0.27 10.07
C PRO A 183 6.06 -0.82 9.07
N SER A 184 6.52 -1.50 8.02
CA SER A 184 5.64 -1.98 6.92
C SER A 184 4.59 -2.98 7.37
N TRP A 185 4.76 -3.64 8.51
CA TRP A 185 3.78 -4.57 9.09
C TRP A 185 2.62 -3.87 9.80
N LEU A 186 2.74 -2.57 10.12
CA LEU A 186 1.70 -1.83 10.82
C LEU A 186 0.48 -1.65 9.92
N PRO A 187 -0.72 -2.13 10.35
CA PRO A 187 -1.93 -1.95 9.57
C PRO A 187 -2.31 -0.47 9.47
N HIS A 188 -2.65 -0.05 8.26
CA HIS A 188 -3.01 1.33 7.97
C HIS A 188 -4.01 1.42 6.82
N CYS A 189 -4.63 2.57 6.69
CA CYS A 189 -5.56 2.87 5.59
C CYS A 189 -5.50 4.35 5.20
N VAL A 190 -6.00 4.64 4.01
CA VAL A 190 -6.34 6.01 3.56
C VAL A 190 -7.84 6.07 3.40
N THR A 191 -8.50 6.94 4.18
CA THR A 191 -9.95 7.11 4.09
C THR A 191 -10.35 7.70 2.74
N PRO A 192 -11.63 7.58 2.31
CA PRO A 192 -12.07 8.16 1.05
C PRO A 192 -11.76 9.66 0.96
N ILE A 193 -11.35 10.09 -0.23
CA ILE A 193 -11.32 11.52 -0.58
C ILE A 193 -12.77 11.98 -0.74
N GLU A 194 -13.14 13.02 -0.01
CA GLU A 194 -14.48 13.61 -0.10
C GLU A 194 -14.54 14.64 -1.23
N THR A 195 -13.56 15.54 -1.28
CA THR A 195 -13.46 16.58 -2.32
C THR A 195 -12.02 16.78 -2.73
N GLY A 196 -11.79 17.28 -3.95
CA GLY A 196 -10.46 17.61 -4.47
C GLY A 196 -9.65 16.39 -4.88
N VAL A 197 -8.34 16.55 -4.98
CA VAL A 197 -7.41 15.50 -5.40
C VAL A 197 -6.21 15.48 -4.45
N ARG A 198 -5.86 14.29 -3.96
CA ARG A 198 -4.68 14.10 -3.11
C ARG A 198 -3.57 13.42 -3.90
N TYR A 199 -2.39 14.02 -3.88
CA TYR A 199 -1.15 13.47 -4.42
C TYR A 199 -0.23 13.01 -3.30
N SER A 200 0.41 11.85 -3.45
CA SER A 200 1.39 11.36 -2.49
C SER A 200 2.48 10.54 -3.14
N LEU A 201 3.65 10.47 -2.47
CA LEU A 201 4.68 9.49 -2.76
C LEU A 201 4.67 8.42 -1.69
N VAL A 202 4.92 7.19 -2.10
CA VAL A 202 5.14 6.06 -1.19
C VAL A 202 6.47 5.40 -1.55
N LEU A 203 7.28 5.10 -0.54
CA LEU A 203 8.55 4.41 -0.69
C LEU A 203 8.64 3.28 0.34
N TRP A 204 9.07 2.12 -0.12
CA TRP A 204 9.33 0.96 0.74
C TRP A 204 10.82 0.66 0.78
N SER A 205 11.36 0.63 1.99
CA SER A 205 12.72 0.17 2.26
C SER A 205 12.72 -1.28 2.69
N LEU A 206 13.62 -2.05 2.11
CA LEU A 206 13.68 -3.50 2.23
C LEU A 206 14.96 -3.94 2.92
N GLY A 207 14.89 -5.11 3.51
CA GLY A 207 16.02 -5.82 4.11
C GLY A 207 15.69 -7.30 4.27
N ARG A 208 16.61 -8.05 4.85
CA ARG A 208 16.40 -9.48 5.10
C ARG A 208 15.27 -9.72 6.08
N PRO A 209 14.50 -10.81 5.94
CA PRO A 209 13.50 -11.22 6.92
C PRO A 209 14.08 -11.28 8.33
N LEU A 210 13.26 -11.03 9.35
CA LEU A 210 13.60 -11.36 10.73
C LEU A 210 13.74 -12.88 10.86
N ARG A 211 14.79 -13.30 11.56
CA ARG A 211 15.08 -14.70 11.83
C ARG A 211 14.57 -15.10 13.21
#